data_dfdf2d8c2a08db8ee62bcc10ad94709a
#
_entry.id   dfdf2d8c2a08db8ee62bcc10ad94709a
#
_cell.length_a   1.000
_cell.length_b   1.000
_cell.length_c   1.000
_cell.angle_alpha   90.00
_cell.angle_beta   90.00
_cell.angle_gamma   90.00
#
_symmetry.space_group_name_H-M   'P 1'
#
loop_
_entity.id
_entity.type
_entity.pdbx_description
1 polymer ?
#
loop_
_entity_poly.entity_id
_entity_poly.type
_entity_poly.pdbx_seq_one_letter_code
_entity_poly.pdbx_strand_id
1 'polypeptide(L)'
;MLILAGICNIFVFSYIFPNLDKIHITPKIKNYIDSLELRPDTIVATGYHEPSLIFSLGRDTLLLSPEEAALVLVEGDNTLAIVEDRTHTEVKKILNKFENKIVYLTSLDGFNLAKGQKIKIHIMKSREN
;
A
#
# COMPACT_ATOMS: atom_id res chain seq x y z
N MET A 1 -33.72 -9.12 -25.77
CA MET A 1 -32.41 -9.61 -25.32
C MET A 1 -31.31 -8.54 -25.47
N LEU A 2 -31.11 -7.96 -26.66
CA LEU A 2 -30.07 -6.94 -26.89
C LEU A 2 -30.23 -5.68 -26.03
N ILE A 3 -31.43 -5.18 -25.82
CA ILE A 3 -31.70 -3.98 -25.01
C ILE A 3 -31.36 -4.22 -23.53
N LEU A 4 -31.71 -5.38 -22.99
CA LEU A 4 -31.40 -5.73 -21.61
C LEU A 4 -29.89 -5.87 -21.39
N ALA A 5 -29.17 -6.47 -22.33
CA ALA A 5 -27.71 -6.55 -22.32
C ALA A 5 -27.04 -5.16 -22.37
N GLY A 6 -27.58 -4.26 -23.18
CA GLY A 6 -27.12 -2.87 -23.24
C GLY A 6 -27.32 -2.12 -21.91
N ILE A 7 -28.48 -2.26 -21.29
CA ILE A 7 -28.75 -1.65 -19.97
C ILE A 7 -27.81 -2.21 -18.89
N CYS A 8 -27.59 -3.52 -18.85
CA CYS A 8 -26.65 -4.15 -17.93
C CYS A 8 -25.22 -3.63 -18.13
N ASN A 9 -24.76 -3.49 -19.37
CA ASN A 9 -23.44 -2.94 -19.65
C ASN A 9 -23.30 -1.50 -19.16
N ILE A 10 -24.29 -0.66 -19.48
CA ILE A 10 -24.30 0.76 -19.01
C ILE A 10 -24.26 0.81 -17.48
N PHE A 11 -25.05 -0.02 -16.79
CA PHE A 11 -25.04 -0.07 -15.32
C PHE A 11 -23.70 -0.52 -14.76
N VAL A 12 -23.08 -1.56 -15.30
CA VAL A 12 -21.78 -2.04 -14.90
C VAL A 12 -20.70 -0.97 -15.07
N PHE A 13 -20.60 -0.37 -16.26
CA PHE A 13 -19.57 0.62 -16.57
C PHE A 13 -19.79 1.97 -15.88
N SER A 14 -21.06 2.38 -15.68
CA SER A 14 -21.35 3.69 -15.07
C SER A 14 -21.42 3.66 -13.55
N TYR A 15 -21.72 2.52 -12.95
CA TYR A 15 -21.92 2.40 -11.51
C TYR A 15 -20.93 1.52 -10.80
N ILE A 16 -20.63 0.32 -11.34
CA ILE A 16 -19.75 -0.64 -10.67
C ILE A 16 -18.29 -0.22 -10.82
N PHE A 17 -17.82 0.03 -12.04
CA PHE A 17 -16.42 0.36 -12.31
C PHE A 17 -15.90 1.58 -11.53
N PRO A 18 -16.59 2.73 -11.49
CA PRO A 18 -16.10 3.90 -10.73
C PRO A 18 -16.04 3.67 -9.21
N ASN A 19 -16.81 2.70 -8.70
CA ASN A 19 -16.80 2.38 -7.27
C ASN A 19 -15.77 1.31 -6.87
N LEU A 20 -15.21 0.55 -7.82
CA LEU A 20 -14.16 -0.41 -7.53
C LEU A 20 -12.90 0.27 -6.97
N ASP A 21 -12.53 1.44 -7.48
CA ASP A 21 -11.36 2.18 -7.00
C ASP A 21 -11.50 2.60 -5.53
N LYS A 22 -12.74 2.79 -5.03
CA LYS A 22 -12.99 3.17 -3.63
C LYS A 22 -12.72 2.03 -2.65
N ILE A 23 -12.85 0.78 -3.08
CA ILE A 23 -12.61 -0.40 -2.25
C ILE A 23 -11.21 -0.98 -2.46
N HIS A 24 -10.61 -0.75 -3.62
CA HIS A 24 -9.28 -1.24 -3.95
C HIS A 24 -8.21 -0.54 -3.10
N ILE A 25 -7.30 -1.33 -2.51
CA ILE A 25 -6.31 -0.80 -1.56
C ILE A 25 -5.25 0.08 -2.22
N THR A 26 -4.82 -0.25 -3.45
CA THR A 26 -3.72 0.46 -4.13
C THR A 26 -4.00 1.94 -4.36
N PRO A 27 -5.16 2.37 -4.89
CA PRO A 27 -5.49 3.80 -4.98
C PRO A 27 -5.50 4.51 -3.63
N LYS A 28 -5.93 3.84 -2.56
CA LYS A 28 -5.91 4.41 -1.21
C LYS A 28 -4.49 4.67 -0.73
N ILE A 29 -3.58 3.72 -0.96
CA ILE A 29 -2.15 3.87 -0.63
C ILE A 29 -1.57 5.05 -1.41
N LYS A 30 -1.80 5.10 -2.72
CA LYS A 30 -1.31 6.19 -3.57
C LYS A 30 -1.82 7.55 -3.09
N ASN A 31 -3.12 7.70 -2.89
CA ASN A 31 -3.73 8.95 -2.44
C ASN A 31 -3.16 9.41 -1.09
N TYR A 32 -2.92 8.46 -0.17
CA TYR A 32 -2.29 8.78 1.10
C TYR A 32 -0.86 9.29 0.92
N ILE A 33 -0.04 8.60 0.11
CA ILE A 33 1.34 9.02 -0.16
C ILE A 33 1.40 10.37 -0.87
N ASP A 34 0.51 10.61 -1.83
CA ASP A 34 0.41 11.89 -2.54
C ASP A 34 -0.06 13.04 -1.63
N SER A 35 -0.72 12.72 -0.50
CA SER A 35 -1.14 13.71 0.50
C SER A 35 -0.06 14.10 1.49
N LEU A 36 1.08 13.38 1.51
CA LEU A 36 2.21 13.72 2.38
C LEU A 36 2.88 15.02 1.90
N GLU A 37 3.20 15.89 2.84
CA GLU A 37 3.87 17.17 2.55
C GLU A 37 5.23 16.98 1.88
N LEU A 38 5.95 15.94 2.33
CA LEU A 38 7.24 15.55 1.76
C LEU A 38 7.13 14.16 1.16
N ARG A 39 7.36 14.07 -0.15
CA ARG A 39 7.37 12.78 -0.85
C ARG A 39 8.56 11.94 -0.37
N PRO A 40 8.37 10.66 -0.04
CA PRO A 40 9.47 9.78 0.34
C PRO A 40 10.43 9.56 -0.84
N ASP A 41 11.72 9.50 -0.53
CA ASP A 41 12.76 9.22 -1.53
C ASP A 41 12.80 7.73 -1.89
N THR A 42 12.52 6.89 -0.90
CA THR A 42 12.47 5.44 -1.07
C THR A 42 11.15 4.89 -0.54
N ILE A 43 10.52 4.03 -1.33
CA ILE A 43 9.31 3.31 -0.92
C ILE A 43 9.63 1.81 -0.94
N VAL A 44 9.40 1.15 0.19
CA VAL A 44 9.52 -0.31 0.31
C VAL A 44 8.17 -0.93 0.60
N ALA A 45 7.91 -2.11 0.06
CA ALA A 45 6.69 -2.85 0.31
C ALA A 45 7.00 -4.29 0.68
N THR A 46 6.30 -4.81 1.69
CA THR A 46 6.42 -6.20 2.11
C THR A 46 5.05 -6.81 2.38
N GLY A 47 4.89 -8.07 1.96
CA GLY A 47 3.63 -8.82 2.04
C GLY A 47 2.64 -8.50 0.91
N TYR A 48 2.51 -7.25 0.52
CA TYR A 48 1.65 -6.79 -0.56
C TYR A 48 2.45 -6.52 -1.83
N HIS A 49 2.53 -7.52 -2.71
CA HIS A 49 3.34 -7.50 -3.94
C HIS A 49 2.47 -7.50 -5.19
N GLU A 50 1.49 -6.60 -5.26
CA GLU A 50 0.62 -6.47 -6.43
C GLU A 50 1.28 -5.58 -7.50
N PRO A 51 1.23 -5.97 -8.79
CA PRO A 51 1.75 -5.13 -9.88
C PRO A 51 1.16 -3.73 -9.89
N SER A 52 -0.12 -3.59 -9.52
CA SER A 52 -0.81 -2.31 -9.43
C SER A 52 -0.13 -1.32 -8.48
N LEU A 53 0.55 -1.80 -7.43
CA LEU A 53 1.29 -0.96 -6.50
C LEU A 53 2.48 -0.28 -7.20
N ILE A 54 3.28 -1.07 -7.94
CA ILE A 54 4.44 -0.56 -8.70
C ILE A 54 3.99 0.42 -9.79
N PHE A 55 2.91 0.10 -10.51
CA PHE A 55 2.36 1.01 -11.52
C PHE A 55 1.89 2.34 -10.91
N SER A 56 1.34 2.30 -9.71
CA SER A 56 0.80 3.50 -9.05
C SER A 56 1.85 4.35 -8.37
N LEU A 57 2.87 3.74 -7.77
CA LEU A 57 3.88 4.44 -6.96
C LEU A 57 5.18 4.70 -7.71
N GLY A 58 5.47 3.94 -8.75
CA GLY A 58 6.68 4.05 -9.57
C GLY A 58 7.55 2.81 -9.51
N ARG A 59 8.43 2.68 -10.50
CA ARG A 59 9.32 1.53 -10.67
C ARG A 59 10.37 1.39 -9.57
N ASP A 60 10.63 2.47 -8.85
CA ASP A 60 11.62 2.52 -7.78
C ASP A 60 11.08 2.00 -6.44
N THR A 61 9.82 1.50 -6.44
CA THR A 61 9.25 0.83 -5.28
C THR A 61 9.89 -0.54 -5.10
N LEU A 62 10.55 -0.75 -3.97
CA LEU A 62 11.25 -2.00 -3.64
C LEU A 62 10.28 -3.00 -3.02
N LEU A 63 10.17 -4.18 -3.61
CA LEU A 63 9.41 -5.31 -3.04
C LEU A 63 10.39 -6.20 -2.28
N LEU A 64 10.30 -6.22 -0.97
CA LEU A 64 11.30 -6.83 -0.09
C LEU A 64 10.66 -7.84 0.87
N SER A 65 11.48 -8.72 1.44
CA SER A 65 11.10 -9.52 2.60
C SER A 65 10.86 -8.64 3.84
N PRO A 66 10.15 -9.13 4.88
CA PRO A 66 9.94 -8.36 6.10
C PRO A 66 11.23 -7.87 6.75
N GLU A 67 12.27 -8.70 6.74
CA GLU A 67 13.58 -8.40 7.32
C GLU A 67 14.28 -7.29 6.53
N GLU A 68 14.34 -7.43 5.21
CA GLU A 68 14.98 -6.43 4.35
C GLU A 68 14.23 -5.10 4.40
N ALA A 69 12.90 -5.12 4.39
CA ALA A 69 12.08 -3.91 4.49
C ALA A 69 12.31 -3.17 5.82
N ALA A 70 12.43 -3.91 6.93
CA ALA A 70 12.74 -3.33 8.23
C ALA A 70 14.13 -2.69 8.26
N LEU A 71 15.14 -3.34 7.68
CA LEU A 71 16.51 -2.81 7.62
C LEU A 71 16.57 -1.53 6.77
N VAL A 72 16.00 -1.56 5.57
CA VAL A 72 15.96 -0.38 4.69
C VAL A 72 15.24 0.78 5.35
N LEU A 73 14.16 0.51 6.11
CA LEU A 73 13.44 1.54 6.85
C LEU A 73 14.27 2.15 7.99
N VAL A 74 15.08 1.35 8.68
CA VAL A 74 15.94 1.81 9.81
C VAL A 74 17.17 2.56 9.33
N GLU A 75 17.75 2.14 8.21
CA GLU A 75 18.99 2.70 7.66
C GLU A 75 18.75 3.88 6.72
N GLY A 76 17.57 3.95 6.11
CA GLY A 76 17.23 4.97 5.13
C GLY A 76 16.72 6.26 5.74
N ASP A 77 17.11 7.38 5.14
CA ASP A 77 16.50 8.69 5.39
C ASP A 77 15.28 8.83 4.48
N ASN A 78 14.20 9.46 4.98
CA ASN A 78 12.97 9.70 4.23
C ASN A 78 12.42 8.47 3.50
N THR A 79 12.53 7.29 4.14
CA THR A 79 12.04 6.02 3.61
C THR A 79 10.65 5.71 4.15
N LEU A 80 9.75 5.26 3.28
CA LEU A 80 8.39 4.85 3.62
C LEU A 80 8.22 3.35 3.40
N ALA A 81 7.66 2.65 4.38
CA ALA A 81 7.36 1.23 4.29
C ALA A 81 5.85 0.99 4.25
N ILE A 82 5.45 0.16 3.30
CA ILE A 82 4.10 -0.36 3.09
C ILE A 82 4.10 -1.82 3.52
N VAL A 83 3.46 -2.11 4.65
CA VAL A 83 3.54 -3.43 5.30
C VAL A 83 2.15 -4.06 5.39
N GLU A 84 1.97 -5.21 4.77
CA GLU A 84 0.74 -5.98 4.91
C GLU A 84 0.61 -6.53 6.34
N ASP A 85 -0.60 -6.55 6.88
CA ASP A 85 -0.90 -6.99 8.26
C ASP A 85 -0.30 -8.37 8.60
N ARG A 86 -0.27 -9.29 7.65
CA ARG A 86 0.33 -10.63 7.84
C ARG A 86 1.82 -10.59 8.16
N THR A 87 2.56 -9.65 7.58
CA THR A 87 4.00 -9.49 7.76
C THR A 87 4.34 -8.45 8.83
N HIS A 88 3.35 -7.70 9.29
CA HIS A 88 3.53 -6.61 10.26
C HIS A 88 4.16 -7.07 11.57
N THR A 89 3.79 -8.25 12.07
CA THR A 89 4.36 -8.79 13.32
C THR A 89 5.86 -9.07 13.20
N GLU A 90 6.32 -9.58 12.04
CA GLU A 90 7.73 -9.86 11.79
C GLU A 90 8.53 -8.56 11.67
N VAL A 91 8.05 -7.63 10.87
CA VAL A 91 8.64 -6.29 10.74
C VAL A 91 8.72 -5.60 12.11
N LYS A 92 7.64 -5.63 12.89
CA LYS A 92 7.58 -4.99 14.21
C LYS A 92 8.59 -5.59 15.21
N LYS A 93 8.81 -6.90 15.19
CA LYS A 93 9.82 -7.54 16.06
C LYS A 93 11.22 -6.98 15.82
N ILE A 94 11.56 -6.67 14.57
CA ILE A 94 12.85 -6.07 14.21
C ILE A 94 12.87 -4.61 14.60
N LEU A 95 11.81 -3.87 14.26
CA LEU A 95 11.71 -2.42 14.50
C LEU A 95 11.65 -2.06 15.99
N ASN A 96 11.17 -2.94 16.87
CA ASN A 96 11.12 -2.68 18.31
C ASN A 96 12.51 -2.32 18.91
N LYS A 97 13.58 -2.77 18.27
CA LYS A 97 14.96 -2.39 18.66
C LYS A 97 15.34 -0.97 18.23
N PHE A 98 14.55 -0.36 17.36
CA PHE A 98 14.84 0.91 16.69
C PHE A 98 13.65 1.88 16.76
N GLU A 99 12.82 1.79 17.81
CA GLU A 99 11.57 2.57 17.95
C GLU A 99 11.77 4.07 17.78
N ASN A 100 12.93 4.59 18.21
CA ASN A 100 13.25 6.00 18.09
C ASN A 100 13.47 6.49 16.65
N LYS A 101 13.71 5.56 15.72
CA LYS A 101 14.00 5.88 14.32
C LYS A 101 12.77 5.78 13.41
N ILE A 102 11.66 5.24 13.88
CA ILE A 102 10.50 4.92 13.07
C ILE A 102 9.26 5.66 13.57
N VAL A 103 8.49 6.16 12.62
CA VAL A 103 7.18 6.76 12.88
C VAL A 103 6.11 5.91 12.20
N TYR A 104 5.14 5.46 12.99
CA TYR A 104 3.95 4.85 12.45
C TYR A 104 2.99 5.94 11.98
N LEU A 105 2.65 5.95 10.70
CA LEU A 105 1.81 6.98 10.12
C LEU A 105 0.34 6.63 10.16
N THR A 106 -0.05 5.49 9.59
CA THR A 106 -1.45 5.08 9.50
C THR A 106 -1.61 3.61 9.16
N SER A 107 -2.84 3.12 9.26
CA SER A 107 -3.27 1.87 8.61
C SER A 107 -4.44 2.12 7.67
N LEU A 108 -4.43 1.43 6.55
CA LEU A 108 -5.46 1.51 5.52
C LEU A 108 -6.12 0.14 5.34
N ASP A 109 -7.44 0.13 5.38
CA ASP A 109 -8.24 -1.05 5.10
C ASP A 109 -8.77 -0.97 3.66
N GLY A 110 -8.74 -2.10 2.97
CA GLY A 110 -9.23 -2.18 1.61
C GLY A 110 -9.44 -3.60 1.15
N PHE A 111 -9.49 -3.76 -0.15
CA PHE A 111 -9.69 -5.04 -0.79
C PHE A 111 -8.60 -5.28 -1.83
N ASN A 112 -8.00 -6.47 -1.77
CA ASN A 112 -7.08 -6.94 -2.79
C ASN A 112 -7.92 -7.62 -3.88
N LEU A 113 -8.10 -6.93 -5.00
CA LEU A 113 -8.94 -7.42 -6.10
C LEU A 113 -8.36 -8.67 -6.76
N ALA A 114 -7.03 -8.78 -6.84
CA ALA A 114 -6.37 -9.94 -7.45
C ALA A 114 -6.57 -11.22 -6.63
N LYS A 115 -6.62 -11.11 -5.30
CA LYS A 115 -6.81 -12.24 -4.38
C LYS A 115 -8.25 -12.40 -3.88
N GLY A 116 -9.13 -11.45 -4.17
CA GLY A 116 -10.52 -11.48 -3.74
C GLY A 116 -10.72 -11.43 -2.21
N GLN A 117 -9.83 -10.74 -1.48
CA GLN A 117 -9.87 -10.73 -0.01
C GLN A 117 -9.64 -9.34 0.59
N LYS A 118 -10.17 -9.16 1.80
CA LYS A 118 -9.89 -7.95 2.60
C LYS A 118 -8.42 -7.94 3.00
N ILE A 119 -7.84 -6.75 3.00
CA ILE A 119 -6.45 -6.53 3.34
C ILE A 119 -6.32 -5.28 4.21
N LYS A 120 -5.39 -5.30 5.14
CA LYS A 120 -4.96 -4.14 5.91
C LYS A 120 -3.48 -3.87 5.64
N ILE A 121 -3.18 -2.62 5.38
CA ILE A 121 -1.83 -2.12 5.12
C ILE A 121 -1.45 -1.14 6.21
N HIS A 122 -0.28 -1.32 6.78
CA HIS A 122 0.36 -0.41 7.72
C HIS A 122 1.39 0.43 6.99
N ILE A 123 1.38 1.74 7.22
CA ILE A 123 2.34 2.66 6.62
C ILE A 123 3.22 3.25 7.73
N MET A 124 4.52 3.07 7.57
CA MET A 124 5.55 3.54 8.49
C MET A 124 6.58 4.36 7.73
N LYS A 125 7.21 5.30 8.40
CA LYS A 125 8.25 6.15 7.83
C LYS A 125 9.47 6.17 8.74
N SER A 126 10.67 6.23 8.15
CA SER A 126 11.89 6.56 8.88
C SER A 126 11.79 7.99 9.41
N ARG A 127 12.30 8.22 10.62
CA ARG A 127 12.41 9.55 11.17
C ARG A 127 13.62 10.24 10.54
N GLU A 128 13.42 11.43 10.06
CA GLU A 128 14.52 12.29 9.64
C GLU A 128 15.39 12.66 10.85
N ASN A 129 16.71 12.55 10.68
CA ASN A 129 17.69 12.96 11.70
C ASN A 129 17.85 14.47 11.72
#